data_38478ea4446298d774a9f8ce382ef120
#
_entry.id   38478ea4446298d774a9f8ce382ef120
#
_cell.length_a   1.000
_cell.length_b   1.000
_cell.length_c   1.000
_cell.angle_alpha   90.00
_cell.angle_beta   90.00
_cell.angle_gamma   90.00
#
_symmetry.space_group_name_H-M   'P 1'
#
loop_
_entity.id
_entity.type
_entity.pdbx_description
1 polymer ?
#
loop_
_entity_poly.entity_id
_entity_poly.type
_entity_poly.pdbx_seq_one_letter_code
_entity_poly.pdbx_strand_id
1 'polypeptide(L)'
;MSIDHGIRANLAQFVHQLVQVLLVGFTLGMMRTVVPALAESEFNVPKGSFVLLVAFVVAFGVVKGVLNFAAGRLSERIGRKRVLLIGWIVALPIPPMLWYAPTWSWVIAATVLLGVNQGLTWSMTQTAKLDITKMEERGLTIGLNEFAGYVGVAIAGMATAYLAAALGARVALLAFGLSAIVLALVLTLLWVQDTLPWAHVESARHAAGTASGPQPRFPSNISEHPTTWEVLTLVSWRDRRLAAICQAGLVEKFVDALVWVFYPVYLYQRGVSLPQIGWIVGVYGFIWGGAQLVTGRLSDQVGRQKPIVWGMLLCGAGVGLMLVSDGVAWWSLCAALTGLGMALLYPNLSAAVADIAHPNWRGSAIGIYRFWRDLGYGIGALGLGLVARASADIASGFVFVALS
;
A
#
# COMPACT_ATOMS: atom_id res chain seq x y z
N MET A 1 5.81 34.25 -1.08
CA MET A 1 6.45 33.15 -0.32
C MET A 1 7.32 32.37 -1.27
N SER A 2 8.62 32.25 -0.98
CA SER A 2 9.50 31.35 -1.74
C SER A 2 9.06 29.91 -1.45
N ILE A 3 8.76 29.14 -2.50
CA ILE A 3 8.43 27.71 -2.38
C ILE A 3 9.75 26.94 -2.36
N ASP A 4 10.14 26.48 -1.17
CA ASP A 4 11.34 25.69 -0.96
C ASP A 4 11.00 24.21 -0.80
N HIS A 5 11.85 23.33 -1.34
CA HIS A 5 11.72 21.88 -1.21
C HIS A 5 12.61 21.36 -0.07
N GLY A 6 12.15 20.34 0.61
CA GLY A 6 12.85 19.63 1.69
C GLY A 6 11.94 19.36 2.87
N ILE A 7 12.18 18.23 3.57
CA ILE A 7 11.41 17.82 4.76
C ILE A 7 11.47 18.91 5.82
N ARG A 8 12.68 19.46 6.10
CA ARG A 8 12.86 20.49 7.14
C ARG A 8 12.17 21.81 6.78
N ALA A 9 12.21 22.21 5.50
CA ALA A 9 11.58 23.45 5.02
C ALA A 9 10.05 23.37 5.11
N ASN A 10 9.48 22.19 4.99
CA ASN A 10 8.04 21.95 4.97
C ASN A 10 7.58 21.05 6.12
N LEU A 11 8.27 21.04 7.27
CA LEU A 11 8.09 20.07 8.34
C LEU A 11 6.65 19.98 8.84
N ALA A 12 5.99 21.09 9.06
CA ALA A 12 4.60 21.13 9.52
C ALA A 12 3.67 20.40 8.54
N GLN A 13 3.77 20.73 7.23
CA GLN A 13 2.97 20.11 6.19
C GLN A 13 3.32 18.61 6.02
N PHE A 14 4.59 18.26 6.14
CA PHE A 14 5.05 16.87 6.08
C PHE A 14 4.44 16.04 7.22
N VAL A 15 4.45 16.57 8.45
CA VAL A 15 3.84 15.90 9.62
C VAL A 15 2.32 15.80 9.46
N HIS A 16 1.64 16.85 8.98
CA HIS A 16 0.19 16.78 8.69
C HIS A 16 -0.13 15.63 7.71
N GLN A 17 0.68 15.45 6.67
CA GLN A 17 0.53 14.35 5.71
C GLN A 17 0.87 12.97 6.31
N LEU A 18 1.77 12.89 7.30
CA LEU A 18 2.01 11.65 8.05
C LEU A 18 0.82 11.29 8.94
N VAL A 19 0.22 12.26 9.61
CA VAL A 19 -1.01 12.05 10.39
C VAL A 19 -2.15 11.60 9.48
N GLN A 20 -2.27 12.18 8.29
CA GLN A 20 -3.28 11.75 7.32
C GLN A 20 -3.11 10.29 6.92
N VAL A 21 -1.91 9.83 6.57
CA VAL A 21 -1.70 8.43 6.18
C VAL A 21 -1.87 7.46 7.36
N LEU A 22 -1.56 7.87 8.58
CA LEU A 22 -1.86 7.10 9.79
C LEU A 22 -3.38 6.88 9.94
N LEU A 23 -4.19 7.94 9.75
CA LEU A 23 -5.65 7.84 9.78
C LEU A 23 -6.21 7.02 8.60
N VAL A 24 -5.58 7.07 7.42
CA VAL A 24 -5.88 6.14 6.30
C VAL A 24 -5.62 4.69 6.74
N GLY A 25 -4.53 4.45 7.46
CA GLY A 25 -4.24 3.15 8.08
C GLY A 25 -5.35 2.71 9.05
N PHE A 26 -5.96 3.64 9.79
CA PHE A 26 -7.06 3.33 10.71
C PHE A 26 -8.27 2.73 9.99
N THR A 27 -8.67 3.27 8.84
CA THR A 27 -9.82 2.73 8.09
C THR A 27 -9.55 1.33 7.55
N LEU A 28 -8.31 1.02 7.21
CA LEU A 28 -7.92 -0.32 6.77
C LEU A 28 -7.82 -1.31 7.95
N GLY A 29 -7.19 -0.89 9.06
CA GLY A 29 -6.96 -1.73 10.23
C GLY A 29 -8.24 -2.20 10.90
N MET A 30 -9.23 -1.31 11.06
CA MET A 30 -10.53 -1.68 11.65
C MET A 30 -11.25 -2.77 10.84
N MET A 31 -11.12 -2.75 9.50
CA MET A 31 -11.76 -3.73 8.63
C MET A 31 -11.06 -5.10 8.68
N ARG A 32 -9.74 -5.11 8.79
CA ARG A 32 -8.94 -6.34 8.73
C ARG A 32 -9.14 -7.24 9.94
N THR A 33 -9.36 -6.68 11.11
CA THR A 33 -9.42 -7.45 12.36
C THR A 33 -10.83 -7.91 12.69
N VAL A 34 -11.80 -7.02 12.62
CA VAL A 34 -13.16 -7.28 13.14
C VAL A 34 -14.09 -7.86 12.07
N VAL A 35 -13.95 -7.42 10.81
CA VAL A 35 -14.85 -7.84 9.71
C VAL A 35 -14.82 -9.34 9.41
N PRO A 36 -13.65 -10.03 9.37
CA PRO A 36 -13.64 -11.50 9.22
C PRO A 36 -14.39 -12.24 10.34
N ALA A 37 -14.32 -11.74 11.58
CA ALA A 37 -15.07 -12.31 12.70
C ALA A 37 -16.59 -12.13 12.54
N LEU A 38 -17.03 -11.01 11.96
CA LEU A 38 -18.45 -10.81 11.62
C LEU A 38 -18.95 -11.79 10.55
N ALA A 39 -18.11 -12.17 9.60
CA ALA A 39 -18.48 -13.08 8.52
C ALA A 39 -19.03 -14.40 9.06
N GLU A 40 -18.33 -15.01 10.02
CA GLU A 40 -18.70 -16.30 10.61
C GLU A 40 -19.81 -16.17 11.66
N SER A 41 -19.74 -15.17 12.53
CA SER A 41 -20.61 -15.06 13.68
C SER A 41 -21.98 -14.45 13.39
N GLU A 42 -22.06 -13.49 12.46
CA GLU A 42 -23.30 -12.74 12.22
C GLU A 42 -23.93 -12.95 10.84
N PHE A 43 -23.14 -13.42 9.86
CA PHE A 43 -23.62 -13.58 8.48
C PHE A 43 -23.64 -15.02 8.00
N ASN A 44 -23.40 -15.98 8.92
CA ASN A 44 -23.42 -17.43 8.65
C ASN A 44 -22.55 -17.82 7.44
N VAL A 45 -21.47 -17.09 7.20
CA VAL A 45 -20.50 -17.46 6.16
C VAL A 45 -19.80 -18.73 6.64
N PRO A 46 -19.80 -19.82 5.86
CA PRO A 46 -19.22 -21.08 6.29
C PRO A 46 -17.72 -20.92 6.62
N LYS A 47 -17.28 -21.52 7.75
CA LYS A 47 -15.87 -21.56 8.11
C LYS A 47 -15.04 -22.14 6.96
N GLY A 48 -13.95 -21.47 6.60
CA GLY A 48 -13.09 -21.89 5.51
C GLY A 48 -13.64 -21.60 4.11
N SER A 49 -14.63 -20.74 3.95
CA SER A 49 -15.08 -20.25 2.64
C SER A 49 -14.03 -19.34 2.01
N PHE A 50 -12.90 -19.95 1.56
CA PHE A 50 -11.81 -19.23 0.88
C PHE A 50 -12.28 -18.37 -0.29
N VAL A 51 -13.31 -18.82 -1.03
CA VAL A 51 -13.87 -18.08 -2.18
C VAL A 51 -14.42 -16.73 -1.79
N LEU A 52 -15.11 -16.60 -0.65
CA LEU A 52 -15.66 -15.33 -0.19
C LEU A 52 -14.57 -14.40 0.36
N LEU A 53 -13.57 -14.95 1.05
CA LEU A 53 -12.42 -14.19 1.54
C LEU A 53 -11.50 -13.76 0.39
N VAL A 54 -11.25 -14.63 -0.60
CA VAL A 54 -10.49 -14.28 -1.80
C VAL A 54 -11.24 -13.22 -2.63
N ALA A 55 -12.55 -13.36 -2.82
CA ALA A 55 -13.36 -12.38 -3.54
C ALA A 55 -13.32 -10.99 -2.90
N PHE A 56 -13.32 -10.92 -1.55
CA PHE A 56 -13.17 -9.68 -0.80
C PHE A 56 -11.82 -9.01 -1.08
N VAL A 57 -10.72 -9.76 -1.02
CA VAL A 57 -9.36 -9.25 -1.28
C VAL A 57 -9.17 -8.83 -2.73
N VAL A 58 -9.69 -9.64 -3.68
CA VAL A 58 -9.64 -9.34 -5.11
C VAL A 58 -10.43 -8.07 -5.43
N ALA A 59 -11.67 -7.96 -4.93
CA ALA A 59 -12.50 -6.76 -5.14
C ALA A 59 -11.82 -5.51 -4.57
N PHE A 60 -11.29 -5.60 -3.35
CA PHE A 60 -10.54 -4.50 -2.73
C PHE A 60 -9.31 -4.09 -3.57
N GLY A 61 -8.49 -5.06 -3.98
CA GLY A 61 -7.26 -4.82 -4.74
C GLY A 61 -7.53 -4.19 -6.11
N VAL A 62 -8.52 -4.72 -6.85
CA VAL A 62 -8.93 -4.19 -8.17
C VAL A 62 -9.47 -2.77 -8.04
N VAL A 63 -10.41 -2.54 -7.12
CA VAL A 63 -11.00 -1.21 -6.92
C VAL A 63 -9.93 -0.21 -6.50
N LYS A 64 -9.10 -0.56 -5.51
CA LYS A 64 -8.00 0.28 -5.05
C LYS A 64 -7.01 0.58 -6.17
N GLY A 65 -6.64 -0.43 -6.97
CA GLY A 65 -5.74 -0.26 -8.12
C GLY A 65 -6.30 0.76 -9.13
N VAL A 66 -7.54 0.56 -9.58
CA VAL A 66 -8.21 1.49 -10.52
C VAL A 66 -8.30 2.90 -9.97
N LEU A 67 -8.63 3.03 -8.68
CA LEU A 67 -8.73 4.34 -8.03
C LEU A 67 -7.36 5.00 -7.78
N ASN A 68 -6.29 4.25 -7.59
CA ASN A 68 -4.94 4.81 -7.58
C ASN A 68 -4.59 5.49 -8.91
N PHE A 69 -4.92 4.81 -10.03
CA PHE A 69 -4.73 5.39 -11.37
C PHE A 69 -5.55 6.67 -11.56
N ALA A 70 -6.84 6.62 -11.24
CA ALA A 70 -7.71 7.79 -11.32
C ALA A 70 -7.25 8.93 -10.41
N ALA A 71 -6.83 8.63 -9.18
CA ALA A 71 -6.34 9.60 -8.20
C ALA A 71 -5.11 10.36 -8.70
N GLY A 72 -4.15 9.65 -9.32
CA GLY A 72 -2.95 10.26 -9.89
C GLY A 72 -3.32 11.36 -10.87
N ARG A 73 -4.14 11.02 -11.88
CA ARG A 73 -4.55 11.99 -12.92
C ARG A 73 -5.44 13.11 -12.41
N LEU A 74 -6.39 12.76 -11.54
CA LEU A 74 -7.31 13.73 -10.96
C LEU A 74 -6.54 14.77 -10.14
N SER A 75 -5.52 14.33 -9.37
CA SER A 75 -4.73 15.21 -8.52
C SER A 75 -3.91 16.24 -9.28
N GLU A 76 -3.54 15.97 -10.52
CA GLU A 76 -2.84 16.91 -11.39
C GLU A 76 -3.79 18.02 -11.92
N ARG A 77 -5.10 17.74 -11.98
CA ARG A 77 -6.11 18.68 -12.46
C ARG A 77 -6.72 19.53 -11.37
N ILE A 78 -7.08 18.91 -10.25
CA ILE A 78 -7.84 19.61 -9.18
C ILE A 78 -7.05 19.83 -7.90
N GLY A 79 -5.81 19.32 -7.81
CA GLY A 79 -4.93 19.41 -6.65
C GLY A 79 -5.00 18.20 -5.72
N ARG A 80 -3.96 18.03 -4.88
CA ARG A 80 -3.81 16.88 -3.98
C ARG A 80 -4.81 16.93 -2.82
N LYS A 81 -5.00 18.11 -2.25
CA LYS A 81 -5.94 18.33 -1.12
C LYS A 81 -7.37 17.96 -1.49
N ARG A 82 -7.86 18.38 -2.66
CA ARG A 82 -9.24 18.08 -3.08
C ARG A 82 -9.47 16.60 -3.29
N VAL A 83 -8.51 15.87 -3.89
CA VAL A 83 -8.63 14.42 -4.06
C VAL A 83 -8.60 13.70 -2.71
N LEU A 84 -7.76 14.14 -1.77
CA LEU A 84 -7.75 13.63 -0.40
C LEU A 84 -9.10 13.83 0.30
N LEU A 85 -9.71 15.01 0.18
CA LEU A 85 -11.04 15.32 0.72
C LEU A 85 -12.13 14.42 0.12
N ILE A 86 -12.14 14.23 -1.20
CA ILE A 86 -13.07 13.31 -1.88
C ILE A 86 -12.93 11.91 -1.31
N GLY A 87 -11.70 11.44 -1.12
CA GLY A 87 -11.44 10.13 -0.52
C GLY A 87 -12.01 10.00 0.89
N TRP A 88 -11.90 11.02 1.72
CA TRP A 88 -12.49 11.02 3.08
C TRP A 88 -14.01 11.11 3.07
N ILE A 89 -14.61 11.89 2.16
CA ILE A 89 -16.08 11.97 2.01
C ILE A 89 -16.65 10.61 1.61
N VAL A 90 -16.01 9.91 0.67
CA VAL A 90 -16.40 8.55 0.25
C VAL A 90 -16.27 7.54 1.39
N ALA A 91 -15.43 7.77 2.37
CA ALA A 91 -15.28 6.89 3.53
C ALA A 91 -16.41 7.03 4.56
N LEU A 92 -17.10 8.18 4.63
CA LEU A 92 -18.15 8.45 5.62
C LEU A 92 -19.25 7.39 5.73
N PRO A 93 -19.78 6.82 4.63
CA PRO A 93 -20.82 5.80 4.71
C PRO A 93 -20.30 4.42 5.16
N ILE A 94 -18.99 4.16 5.16
CA ILE A 94 -18.43 2.83 5.49
C ILE A 94 -18.85 2.36 6.89
N PRO A 95 -18.58 3.11 8.00
CA PRO A 95 -18.95 2.66 9.32
C PRO A 95 -20.47 2.47 9.53
N PRO A 96 -21.35 3.38 9.09
CA PRO A 96 -22.79 3.16 9.12
C PRO A 96 -23.23 1.92 8.33
N MET A 97 -22.68 1.68 7.15
CA MET A 97 -22.99 0.49 6.35
C MET A 97 -22.64 -0.80 7.08
N LEU A 98 -21.50 -0.85 7.76
CA LEU A 98 -21.08 -2.02 8.56
C LEU A 98 -21.99 -2.21 9.79
N TRP A 99 -22.41 -1.13 10.43
CA TRP A 99 -23.30 -1.20 11.59
C TRP A 99 -24.68 -1.71 11.23
N TYR A 100 -25.28 -1.21 10.14
CA TYR A 100 -26.60 -1.63 9.65
C TYR A 100 -26.58 -2.87 8.79
N ALA A 101 -25.44 -3.39 8.40
CA ALA A 101 -25.32 -4.47 7.41
C ALA A 101 -26.24 -5.67 7.73
N PRO A 102 -27.32 -5.93 6.95
CA PRO A 102 -28.18 -7.08 7.17
C PRO A 102 -27.60 -8.35 6.56
N THR A 103 -26.68 -8.23 5.59
CA THR A 103 -26.09 -9.37 4.85
C THR A 103 -24.61 -9.11 4.56
N TRP A 104 -23.87 -10.19 4.27
CA TRP A 104 -22.48 -10.10 3.85
C TRP A 104 -22.25 -9.23 2.59
N SER A 105 -23.22 -9.13 1.70
CA SER A 105 -23.14 -8.27 0.51
C SER A 105 -22.98 -6.78 0.87
N TRP A 106 -23.55 -6.33 1.98
CA TRP A 106 -23.37 -4.96 2.49
C TRP A 106 -21.93 -4.73 2.98
N VAL A 107 -21.34 -5.74 3.59
CA VAL A 107 -19.92 -5.70 4.01
C VAL A 107 -19.01 -5.62 2.78
N ILE A 108 -19.31 -6.41 1.72
CA ILE A 108 -18.58 -6.32 0.45
C ILE A 108 -18.72 -4.92 -0.17
N ALA A 109 -19.93 -4.34 -0.18
CA ALA A 109 -20.15 -2.97 -0.69
C ALA A 109 -19.37 -1.93 0.14
N ALA A 110 -19.36 -2.03 1.46
CA ALA A 110 -18.54 -1.18 2.33
C ALA A 110 -17.04 -1.33 2.03
N THR A 111 -16.60 -2.53 1.71
CA THR A 111 -15.19 -2.80 1.32
C THR A 111 -14.84 -2.23 -0.04
N VAL A 112 -15.76 -2.22 -0.99
CA VAL A 112 -15.58 -1.50 -2.27
C VAL A 112 -15.36 -0.02 -2.00
N LEU A 113 -16.18 0.62 -1.16
CA LEU A 113 -15.96 2.02 -0.76
C LEU A 113 -14.64 2.22 -0.02
N LEU A 114 -14.22 1.26 0.82
CA LEU A 114 -12.90 1.30 1.42
C LEU A 114 -11.80 1.25 0.36
N GLY A 115 -11.93 0.43 -0.68
CA GLY A 115 -11.01 0.39 -1.82
C GLY A 115 -10.90 1.75 -2.51
N VAL A 116 -12.04 2.43 -2.73
CA VAL A 116 -12.07 3.79 -3.28
C VAL A 116 -11.35 4.78 -2.34
N ASN A 117 -11.70 4.78 -1.06
CA ASN A 117 -11.02 5.63 -0.07
C ASN A 117 -9.51 5.39 -0.07
N GLN A 118 -9.07 4.15 0.03
CA GLN A 118 -7.65 3.79 0.08
C GLN A 118 -6.89 4.20 -1.20
N GLY A 119 -7.49 4.00 -2.37
CA GLY A 119 -6.91 4.40 -3.65
C GLY A 119 -6.71 5.91 -3.75
N LEU A 120 -7.70 6.69 -3.31
CA LEU A 120 -7.62 8.15 -3.33
C LEU A 120 -6.69 8.70 -2.24
N THR A 121 -6.89 8.31 -0.98
CA THR A 121 -6.22 8.96 0.16
C THR A 121 -4.76 8.53 0.31
N TRP A 122 -4.44 7.24 0.25
CA TRP A 122 -3.06 6.76 0.38
C TRP A 122 -2.16 7.31 -0.72
N SER A 123 -2.65 7.32 -1.97
CA SER A 123 -1.91 7.91 -3.09
C SER A 123 -1.65 9.40 -2.88
N MET A 124 -2.64 10.15 -2.38
CA MET A 124 -2.49 11.59 -2.19
C MET A 124 -1.52 11.94 -1.06
N THR A 125 -1.56 11.22 0.07
CA THR A 125 -0.60 11.45 1.15
C THR A 125 0.84 11.17 0.71
N GLN A 126 1.05 10.18 -0.14
CA GLN A 126 2.36 9.87 -0.72
C GLN A 126 2.81 10.94 -1.70
N THR A 127 1.96 11.27 -2.70
CA THR A 127 2.30 12.25 -3.74
C THR A 127 2.54 13.64 -3.14
N ALA A 128 1.69 14.07 -2.20
CA ALA A 128 1.83 15.36 -1.54
C ALA A 128 3.17 15.50 -0.79
N LYS A 129 3.65 14.44 -0.13
CA LYS A 129 4.96 14.47 0.52
C LYS A 129 6.11 14.50 -0.49
N LEU A 130 5.98 13.79 -1.60
CA LEU A 130 6.98 13.81 -2.68
C LEU A 130 7.07 15.18 -3.36
N ASP A 131 5.96 15.91 -3.48
CA ASP A 131 5.96 17.26 -4.06
C ASP A 131 6.78 18.25 -3.23
N ILE A 132 6.74 18.16 -1.89
CA ILE A 132 7.41 19.10 -0.97
C ILE A 132 8.82 18.69 -0.56
N THR A 133 9.31 17.49 -0.95
CA THR A 133 10.62 16.97 -0.55
C THR A 133 11.63 17.03 -1.68
N LYS A 134 12.92 17.05 -1.32
CA LYS A 134 14.02 16.96 -2.27
C LYS A 134 14.16 15.55 -2.83
N MET A 135 14.82 15.41 -3.97
CA MET A 135 15.06 14.13 -4.62
C MET A 135 15.82 13.15 -3.71
N GLU A 136 16.82 13.65 -2.98
CA GLU A 136 17.66 12.88 -2.05
C GLU A 136 16.92 12.41 -0.79
N GLU A 137 15.72 12.94 -0.53
CA GLU A 137 14.89 12.62 0.64
C GLU A 137 13.71 11.70 0.28
N ARG A 138 13.51 11.34 -0.99
CA ARG A 138 12.32 10.62 -1.46
C ARG A 138 12.18 9.22 -0.87
N GLY A 139 13.28 8.49 -0.74
CA GLY A 139 13.27 7.17 -0.12
C GLY A 139 12.85 7.22 1.34
N LEU A 140 13.44 8.15 2.12
CA LEU A 140 13.03 8.41 3.49
C LEU A 140 11.56 8.86 3.58
N THR A 141 11.15 9.75 2.69
CA THR A 141 9.77 10.26 2.61
C THR A 141 8.76 9.13 2.43
N ILE A 142 9.00 8.22 1.49
CA ILE A 142 8.14 7.07 1.24
C ILE A 142 8.21 6.08 2.40
N GLY A 143 9.41 5.80 2.92
CA GLY A 143 9.58 4.94 4.10
C GLY A 143 8.77 5.41 5.31
N LEU A 144 8.83 6.70 5.62
CA LEU A 144 8.03 7.31 6.69
C LEU A 144 6.52 7.27 6.40
N ASN A 145 6.12 7.48 5.12
CA ASN A 145 4.72 7.35 4.72
C ASN A 145 4.18 5.95 4.99
N GLU A 146 4.87 4.95 4.53
CA GLU A 146 4.42 3.56 4.66
C GLU A 146 4.47 3.09 6.11
N PHE A 147 5.53 3.43 6.85
CA PHE A 147 5.62 3.16 8.28
C PHE A 147 4.42 3.75 9.04
N ALA A 148 4.13 5.04 8.87
CA ALA A 148 3.01 5.69 9.55
C ALA A 148 1.66 5.05 9.17
N GLY A 149 1.46 4.69 7.89
CA GLY A 149 0.27 3.99 7.43
C GLY A 149 0.09 2.63 8.11
N TYR A 150 1.13 1.81 8.15
CA TYR A 150 1.06 0.47 8.77
C TYR A 150 1.00 0.52 10.30
N VAL A 151 1.64 1.49 10.94
CA VAL A 151 1.41 1.77 12.38
C VAL A 151 -0.06 2.10 12.63
N GLY A 152 -0.67 2.90 11.76
CA GLY A 152 -2.11 3.17 11.81
C GLY A 152 -2.96 1.89 11.70
N VAL A 153 -2.64 1.01 10.74
CA VAL A 153 -3.32 -0.29 10.60
C VAL A 153 -3.23 -1.13 11.87
N ALA A 154 -2.04 -1.21 12.48
CA ALA A 154 -1.82 -1.99 13.69
C ALA A 154 -2.59 -1.41 14.90
N ILE A 155 -2.50 -0.10 15.10
CA ILE A 155 -3.22 0.60 16.20
C ILE A 155 -4.73 0.39 16.05
N ALA A 156 -5.28 0.58 14.84
CA ALA A 156 -6.71 0.42 14.61
C ALA A 156 -7.17 -1.02 14.79
N GLY A 157 -6.39 -1.99 14.33
CA GLY A 157 -6.70 -3.41 14.52
C GLY A 157 -6.81 -3.77 16.00
N MET A 158 -5.85 -3.32 16.82
CA MET A 158 -5.88 -3.54 18.28
C MET A 158 -7.01 -2.77 18.95
N ALA A 159 -7.17 -1.49 18.65
CA ALA A 159 -8.19 -0.64 19.27
C ALA A 159 -9.60 -1.15 18.97
N THR A 160 -9.89 -1.48 17.70
CA THR A 160 -11.21 -1.99 17.32
C THR A 160 -11.50 -3.39 17.87
N ALA A 161 -10.49 -4.27 17.98
CA ALA A 161 -10.66 -5.57 18.62
C ALA A 161 -11.01 -5.42 20.09
N TYR A 162 -10.31 -4.53 20.81
CA TYR A 162 -10.60 -4.23 22.23
C TYR A 162 -12.00 -3.62 22.42
N LEU A 163 -12.33 -2.61 21.58
CA LEU A 163 -13.66 -1.99 21.62
C LEU A 163 -14.77 -2.99 21.25
N ALA A 164 -14.51 -3.89 20.31
CA ALA A 164 -15.46 -4.92 19.91
C ALA A 164 -15.75 -5.92 21.06
N ALA A 165 -14.74 -6.27 21.83
CA ALA A 165 -14.92 -7.11 23.01
C ALA A 165 -15.75 -6.42 24.11
N ALA A 166 -15.64 -5.10 24.25
CA ALA A 166 -16.34 -4.32 25.27
C ALA A 166 -17.75 -3.88 24.85
N LEU A 167 -17.94 -3.48 23.60
CA LEU A 167 -19.16 -2.80 23.10
C LEU A 167 -19.90 -3.59 22.03
N GLY A 168 -19.34 -4.71 21.57
CA GLY A 168 -19.81 -5.41 20.38
C GLY A 168 -19.18 -4.88 19.08
N ALA A 169 -18.99 -5.78 18.13
CA ALA A 169 -18.22 -5.51 16.92
C ALA A 169 -18.79 -4.38 16.05
N ARG A 170 -20.12 -4.34 15.86
CA ARG A 170 -20.79 -3.32 15.02
C ARG A 170 -20.66 -1.92 15.61
N VAL A 171 -20.86 -1.79 16.94
CA VAL A 171 -20.73 -0.50 17.65
C VAL A 171 -19.29 -0.02 17.62
N ALA A 172 -18.32 -0.93 17.81
CA ALA A 172 -16.90 -0.61 17.76
C ALA A 172 -16.50 -0.07 16.37
N LEU A 173 -16.93 -0.73 15.29
CA LEU A 173 -16.67 -0.29 13.91
C LEU A 173 -17.31 1.06 13.60
N LEU A 174 -18.54 1.29 14.07
CA LEU A 174 -19.23 2.57 13.90
C LEU A 174 -18.49 3.70 14.64
N ALA A 175 -18.28 3.55 15.93
CA ALA A 175 -17.70 4.59 16.78
C ALA A 175 -16.25 4.91 16.37
N PHE A 176 -15.40 3.90 16.26
CA PHE A 176 -14.00 4.08 15.86
C PHE A 176 -13.88 4.62 14.44
N GLY A 177 -14.62 4.03 13.50
CA GLY A 177 -14.55 4.41 12.08
C GLY A 177 -15.02 5.84 11.83
N LEU A 178 -16.18 6.24 12.38
CA LEU A 178 -16.65 7.62 12.23
C LEU A 178 -15.70 8.61 12.90
N SER A 179 -15.23 8.32 14.11
CA SER A 179 -14.28 9.21 14.81
C SER A 179 -13.01 9.43 14.01
N ALA A 180 -12.43 8.37 13.46
CA ALA A 180 -11.21 8.44 12.64
C ALA A 180 -11.44 9.24 11.34
N ILE A 181 -12.54 8.98 10.63
CA ILE A 181 -12.85 9.63 9.35
C ILE A 181 -13.19 11.11 9.55
N VAL A 182 -14.02 11.44 10.55
CA VAL A 182 -14.36 12.84 10.85
C VAL A 182 -13.12 13.61 11.29
N LEU A 183 -12.28 13.03 12.15
CA LEU A 183 -11.00 13.64 12.52
C LEU A 183 -10.13 13.91 11.29
N ALA A 184 -10.00 12.94 10.38
CA ALA A 184 -9.21 13.08 9.17
C ALA A 184 -9.76 14.19 8.25
N LEU A 185 -11.08 14.28 8.09
CA LEU A 185 -11.74 15.36 7.34
C LEU A 185 -11.45 16.73 7.94
N VAL A 186 -11.64 16.88 9.25
CA VAL A 186 -11.38 18.14 9.96
C VAL A 186 -9.92 18.55 9.81
N LEU A 187 -8.98 17.65 10.05
CA LEU A 187 -7.55 17.92 9.90
C LEU A 187 -7.18 18.27 8.44
N THR A 188 -7.80 17.59 7.46
CA THR A 188 -7.58 17.92 6.04
C THR A 188 -8.08 19.30 5.69
N LEU A 189 -9.26 19.68 6.17
CA LEU A 189 -9.84 21.00 5.91
C LEU A 189 -9.01 22.13 6.53
N LEU A 190 -8.60 21.98 7.79
CA LEU A 190 -7.96 23.02 8.56
C LEU A 190 -6.45 23.16 8.26
N TRP A 191 -5.72 22.05 8.13
CA TRP A 191 -4.25 22.09 8.19
C TRP A 191 -3.55 21.58 6.93
N VAL A 192 -4.17 20.68 6.15
CA VAL A 192 -3.54 20.20 4.92
C VAL A 192 -3.58 21.31 3.85
N GLN A 193 -2.41 21.60 3.27
CA GLN A 193 -2.27 22.49 2.12
C GLN A 193 -2.23 21.68 0.82
N ASP A 194 -2.63 22.30 -0.29
CA ASP A 194 -2.44 21.70 -1.60
C ASP A 194 -0.98 21.83 -2.02
N THR A 195 -0.36 20.73 -2.41
CA THR A 195 1.06 20.69 -2.76
C THR A 195 1.33 20.74 -4.27
N LEU A 196 0.28 20.86 -5.09
CA LEU A 196 0.44 21.01 -6.55
C LEU A 196 1.34 22.19 -6.95
N PRO A 197 1.31 23.36 -6.25
CA PRO A 197 2.22 24.47 -6.54
C PRO A 197 3.71 24.11 -6.42
N TRP A 198 4.09 23.23 -5.47
CA TRP A 198 5.49 22.75 -5.34
C TRP A 198 5.93 21.96 -6.56
N ALA A 199 5.06 21.07 -7.07
CA ALA A 199 5.34 20.31 -8.29
C ALA A 199 5.54 21.24 -9.50
N HIS A 200 4.73 22.30 -9.63
CA HIS A 200 4.87 23.27 -10.72
C HIS A 200 6.18 24.08 -10.61
N VAL A 201 6.58 24.50 -9.39
CA VAL A 201 7.85 25.20 -9.18
C VAL A 201 9.04 24.29 -9.46
N GLU A 202 8.98 23.01 -9.08
CA GLU A 202 10.01 22.05 -9.43
C GLU A 202 10.12 21.89 -10.96
N SER A 203 8.99 21.77 -11.66
CA SER A 203 8.95 21.73 -13.12
C SER A 203 9.56 22.97 -13.78
N ALA A 204 9.21 24.16 -13.30
CA ALA A 204 9.74 25.40 -13.82
C ALA A 204 11.27 25.53 -13.59
N ARG A 205 11.78 25.10 -12.46
CA ARG A 205 13.23 25.06 -12.17
C ARG A 205 13.98 24.11 -13.10
N HIS A 206 13.38 22.95 -13.44
CA HIS A 206 13.95 22.03 -14.40
C HIS A 206 13.98 22.63 -15.81
N ALA A 207 12.90 23.26 -16.25
CA ALA A 207 12.83 23.92 -17.56
C ALA A 207 13.85 25.07 -17.71
N ALA A 208 14.10 25.80 -16.61
CA ALA A 208 15.07 26.90 -16.58
C ALA A 208 16.54 26.43 -16.42
N GLY A 209 16.80 25.14 -16.26
CA GLY A 209 18.14 24.60 -15.98
C GLY A 209 18.73 25.01 -14.62
N THR A 210 17.91 25.54 -13.72
CA THR A 210 18.32 26.06 -12.39
C THR A 210 18.09 25.06 -11.26
N ALA A 211 17.66 23.82 -11.59
CA ALA A 211 17.48 22.77 -10.61
C ALA A 211 18.82 22.37 -9.99
N SER A 212 18.92 22.47 -8.66
CA SER A 212 20.10 22.05 -7.90
C SER A 212 20.07 20.52 -7.67
N GLY A 213 21.18 19.85 -7.92
CA GLY A 213 21.33 18.40 -7.70
C GLY A 213 21.45 17.60 -8.98
N PRO A 214 21.56 16.26 -8.88
CA PRO A 214 21.63 15.39 -10.04
C PRO A 214 20.40 15.60 -10.93
N GLN A 215 20.64 15.98 -12.20
CA GLN A 215 19.54 16.20 -13.14
C GLN A 215 18.83 14.87 -13.44
N PRO A 216 17.54 14.71 -13.13
CA PRO A 216 16.82 13.50 -13.48
C PRO A 216 16.74 13.39 -15.00
N ARG A 217 17.07 12.21 -15.52
CA ARG A 217 16.90 11.89 -16.94
C ARG A 217 15.43 11.53 -17.16
N PHE A 218 14.61 12.54 -17.39
CA PHE A 218 13.22 12.31 -17.79
C PHE A 218 13.16 11.60 -19.15
N PRO A 219 12.13 10.78 -19.41
CA PRO A 219 11.90 10.21 -20.72
C PRO A 219 11.76 11.31 -21.76
N SER A 220 12.60 11.26 -22.80
CA SER A 220 12.65 12.30 -23.87
C SER A 220 11.48 12.23 -24.85
N ASN A 221 10.71 11.15 -24.82
CA ASN A 221 9.68 10.83 -25.82
C ASN A 221 8.26 11.19 -25.36
N ILE A 222 8.11 12.14 -24.45
CA ILE A 222 6.82 12.57 -23.93
C ILE A 222 6.78 14.10 -23.79
N SER A 223 5.64 14.72 -24.07
CA SER A 223 5.45 16.16 -23.91
C SER A 223 5.46 16.56 -22.40
N GLU A 224 5.64 17.85 -22.12
CA GLU A 224 5.56 18.39 -20.76
C GLU A 224 4.15 18.22 -20.15
N HIS A 225 3.12 18.22 -20.99
CA HIS A 225 1.71 18.03 -20.62
C HIS A 225 1.10 16.84 -21.37
N PRO A 226 1.46 15.59 -20.99
CA PRO A 226 1.02 14.41 -21.70
C PRO A 226 -0.45 14.08 -21.43
N THR A 227 -1.07 13.42 -22.39
CA THR A 227 -2.38 12.81 -22.17
C THR A 227 -2.29 11.64 -21.18
N THR A 228 -3.40 11.29 -20.57
CA THR A 228 -3.47 10.13 -19.65
C THR A 228 -2.99 8.83 -20.30
N TRP A 229 -3.33 8.65 -21.60
CA TRP A 229 -2.95 7.46 -22.35
C TRP A 229 -1.45 7.41 -22.66
N GLU A 230 -0.85 8.55 -22.95
CA GLU A 230 0.61 8.65 -23.15
C GLU A 230 1.37 8.29 -21.88
N VAL A 231 0.95 8.80 -20.71
CA VAL A 231 1.58 8.43 -19.43
C VAL A 231 1.36 6.95 -19.13
N LEU A 232 0.14 6.41 -19.34
CA LEU A 232 -0.16 4.99 -19.12
C LEU A 232 0.76 4.10 -19.98
N THR A 233 0.85 4.39 -21.28
CA THR A 233 1.68 3.59 -22.20
C THR A 233 3.17 3.74 -21.92
N LEU A 234 3.62 4.93 -21.52
CA LEU A 234 5.00 5.19 -21.14
C LEU A 234 5.39 4.38 -19.91
N VAL A 235 4.62 4.50 -18.83
CA VAL A 235 4.91 3.88 -17.52
C VAL A 235 4.77 2.37 -17.58
N SER A 236 3.80 1.87 -18.35
CA SER A 236 3.49 0.44 -18.38
C SER A 236 4.36 -0.36 -19.36
N TRP A 237 4.82 0.24 -20.48
CA TRP A 237 5.45 -0.53 -21.55
C TRP A 237 6.60 0.17 -22.29
N ARG A 238 6.54 1.50 -22.53
CA ARG A 238 7.51 2.17 -23.39
C ARG A 238 8.85 2.48 -22.72
N ASP A 239 8.82 2.99 -21.48
CA ASP A 239 10.05 3.16 -20.67
C ASP A 239 10.35 1.86 -19.94
N ARG A 240 11.45 1.18 -20.33
CA ARG A 240 11.85 -0.11 -19.76
C ARG A 240 12.06 -0.07 -18.25
N ARG A 241 12.52 1.07 -17.71
CA ARG A 241 12.77 1.24 -16.27
C ARG A 241 11.45 1.29 -15.51
N LEU A 242 10.51 2.13 -15.97
CA LEU A 242 9.18 2.25 -15.34
C LEU A 242 8.38 0.96 -15.46
N ALA A 243 8.42 0.30 -16.64
CA ALA A 243 7.77 -0.99 -16.86
C ALA A 243 8.33 -2.08 -15.91
N ALA A 244 9.66 -2.17 -15.76
CA ALA A 244 10.28 -3.11 -14.81
C ALA A 244 9.89 -2.82 -13.35
N ILE A 245 9.80 -1.54 -12.97
CA ILE A 245 9.35 -1.15 -11.62
C ILE A 245 7.87 -1.52 -11.42
N CYS A 246 7.00 -1.33 -12.42
CA CYS A 246 5.60 -1.74 -12.35
C CYS A 246 5.46 -3.26 -12.22
N GLN A 247 6.25 -4.03 -12.98
CA GLN A 247 6.28 -5.49 -12.90
C GLN A 247 6.79 -5.96 -11.54
N ALA A 248 7.87 -5.39 -11.02
CA ALA A 248 8.39 -5.71 -9.70
C ALA A 248 7.36 -5.42 -8.60
N GLY A 249 6.65 -4.28 -8.70
CA GLY A 249 5.57 -3.94 -7.77
C GLY A 249 4.37 -4.89 -7.85
N LEU A 250 4.03 -5.38 -9.05
CA LEU A 250 2.98 -6.39 -9.23
C LEU A 250 3.35 -7.70 -8.56
N VAL A 251 4.57 -8.20 -8.79
CA VAL A 251 5.09 -9.46 -8.23
C VAL A 251 5.28 -9.35 -6.71
N GLU A 252 5.71 -8.20 -6.21
CA GLU A 252 5.78 -7.92 -4.76
C GLU A 252 4.45 -8.26 -4.05
N LYS A 253 3.30 -7.98 -4.68
CA LYS A 253 1.99 -8.29 -4.11
C LYS A 253 1.62 -9.77 -4.15
N PHE A 254 2.28 -10.58 -4.95
CA PHE A 254 2.14 -12.05 -4.86
C PHE A 254 2.68 -12.55 -3.52
N VAL A 255 3.81 -12.01 -3.07
CA VAL A 255 4.38 -12.31 -1.74
C VAL A 255 3.39 -11.95 -0.63
N ASP A 256 2.82 -10.76 -0.70
CA ASP A 256 1.86 -10.27 0.32
C ASP A 256 0.58 -11.13 0.32
N ALA A 257 0.06 -11.50 -0.85
CA ALA A 257 -1.09 -12.41 -0.97
C ALA A 257 -0.77 -13.82 -0.42
N LEU A 258 0.42 -14.34 -0.67
CA LEU A 258 0.89 -15.64 -0.14
C LEU A 258 0.93 -15.61 1.39
N VAL A 259 1.56 -14.59 1.99
CA VAL A 259 1.70 -14.48 3.45
C VAL A 259 0.33 -14.38 4.13
N TRP A 260 -0.63 -13.69 3.52
CA TRP A 260 -1.94 -13.50 4.12
C TRP A 260 -2.84 -14.73 4.05
N VAL A 261 -2.79 -15.49 2.96
CA VAL A 261 -3.72 -16.57 2.71
C VAL A 261 -3.03 -17.94 2.91
N PHE A 262 -1.85 -18.13 2.30
CA PHE A 262 -1.21 -19.43 2.23
C PHE A 262 -0.36 -19.77 3.45
N TYR A 263 0.35 -18.78 4.06
CA TYR A 263 1.14 -19.04 5.27
C TYR A 263 0.30 -19.66 6.40
N PRO A 264 -0.83 -19.07 6.81
CA PRO A 264 -1.65 -19.65 7.88
C PRO A 264 -2.13 -21.07 7.56
N VAL A 265 -2.57 -21.30 6.33
CA VAL A 265 -3.08 -22.62 5.91
C VAL A 265 -1.97 -23.66 5.89
N TYR A 266 -0.82 -23.34 5.28
CA TYR A 266 0.34 -24.23 5.21
C TYR A 266 0.85 -24.62 6.59
N LEU A 267 1.03 -23.64 7.47
CA LEU A 267 1.50 -23.84 8.84
C LEU A 267 0.49 -24.67 9.67
N TYR A 268 -0.80 -24.41 9.51
CA TYR A 268 -1.84 -25.15 10.18
C TYR A 268 -1.85 -26.64 9.75
N GLN A 269 -1.68 -26.92 8.45
CA GLN A 269 -1.55 -28.28 7.92
C GLN A 269 -0.32 -29.02 8.45
N ARG A 270 0.74 -28.27 8.85
CA ARG A 270 1.95 -28.80 9.51
C ARG A 270 1.79 -28.93 11.05
N GLY A 271 0.58 -28.76 11.58
CA GLY A 271 0.29 -28.91 13.02
C GLY A 271 0.76 -27.74 13.88
N VAL A 272 1.08 -26.58 13.28
CA VAL A 272 1.47 -25.38 14.03
C VAL A 272 0.24 -24.76 14.71
N SER A 273 0.35 -24.41 16.00
CA SER A 273 -0.73 -23.81 16.76
C SER A 273 -1.06 -22.39 16.28
N LEU A 274 -2.32 -21.96 16.42
CA LEU A 274 -2.75 -20.62 16.01
C LEU A 274 -1.92 -19.47 16.63
N PRO A 275 -1.52 -19.50 17.92
CA PRO A 275 -0.63 -18.48 18.47
C PRO A 275 0.75 -18.43 17.78
N GLN A 276 1.31 -19.60 17.44
CA GLN A 276 2.58 -19.68 16.74
C GLN A 276 2.48 -19.19 15.29
N ILE A 277 1.37 -19.49 14.60
CA ILE A 277 1.08 -18.93 13.26
C ILE A 277 1.00 -17.41 13.34
N GLY A 278 0.26 -16.89 14.33
CA GLY A 278 0.16 -15.44 14.60
C GLY A 278 1.53 -14.80 14.84
N TRP A 279 2.40 -15.49 15.60
CA TRP A 279 3.78 -15.05 15.81
C TRP A 279 4.58 -14.95 14.50
N ILE A 280 4.58 -16.02 13.69
CA ILE A 280 5.34 -16.09 12.43
C ILE A 280 4.88 -14.97 11.46
N VAL A 281 3.57 -14.82 11.27
CA VAL A 281 3.01 -13.75 10.42
C VAL A 281 3.27 -12.37 11.03
N GLY A 282 3.24 -12.26 12.36
CA GLY A 282 3.58 -11.05 13.09
C GLY A 282 5.03 -10.62 12.88
N VAL A 283 5.98 -11.55 12.89
CA VAL A 283 7.40 -11.28 12.60
C VAL A 283 7.57 -10.69 11.20
N TYR A 284 6.90 -11.25 10.18
CA TYR A 284 6.89 -10.69 8.84
C TYR A 284 6.44 -9.22 8.83
N GLY A 285 5.28 -8.94 9.43
CA GLY A 285 4.72 -7.59 9.45
C GLY A 285 5.55 -6.59 10.24
N PHE A 286 6.11 -7.01 11.39
CA PHE A 286 6.95 -6.18 12.24
C PHE A 286 8.27 -5.79 11.55
N ILE A 287 8.95 -6.77 10.93
CA ILE A 287 10.19 -6.52 10.19
C ILE A 287 9.91 -5.66 8.96
N TRP A 288 8.86 -5.99 8.19
CA TRP A 288 8.47 -5.18 7.04
C TRP A 288 8.17 -3.73 7.43
N GLY A 289 7.31 -3.51 8.42
CA GLY A 289 6.95 -2.16 8.86
C GLY A 289 8.15 -1.38 9.43
N GLY A 290 8.88 -1.98 10.37
CA GLY A 290 9.97 -1.32 11.08
C GLY A 290 11.19 -1.02 10.20
N ALA A 291 11.58 -1.97 9.34
CA ALA A 291 12.77 -1.80 8.51
C ALA A 291 12.61 -0.73 7.41
N GLN A 292 11.39 -0.33 7.04
CA GLN A 292 11.15 0.72 6.04
C GLN A 292 11.77 2.07 6.41
N LEU A 293 11.88 2.37 7.71
CA LEU A 293 12.54 3.58 8.20
C LEU A 293 14.02 3.65 7.79
N VAL A 294 14.70 2.49 7.78
CA VAL A 294 16.11 2.38 7.44
C VAL A 294 16.29 2.18 5.93
N THR A 295 15.53 1.29 5.32
CA THR A 295 15.70 0.89 3.91
C THR A 295 15.38 2.02 2.95
N GLY A 296 14.40 2.89 3.26
CA GLY A 296 14.10 4.08 2.49
C GLY A 296 15.29 5.04 2.45
N ARG A 297 15.86 5.37 3.63
CA ARG A 297 17.04 6.23 3.74
C ARG A 297 18.28 5.60 3.11
N LEU A 298 18.47 4.30 3.29
CA LEU A 298 19.59 3.57 2.68
C LEU A 298 19.57 3.72 1.16
N SER A 299 18.41 3.63 0.53
CA SER A 299 18.28 3.74 -0.92
C SER A 299 18.57 5.15 -1.45
N ASP A 300 18.39 6.18 -0.63
CA ASP A 300 18.78 7.55 -0.97
C ASP A 300 20.32 7.69 -1.08
N GLN A 301 21.07 6.85 -0.35
CA GLN A 301 22.54 6.86 -0.32
C GLN A 301 23.17 5.92 -1.36
N VAL A 302 22.63 4.69 -1.50
CA VAL A 302 23.24 3.64 -2.35
C VAL A 302 22.58 3.53 -3.73
N GLY A 303 21.54 4.32 -3.99
CA GLY A 303 20.71 4.27 -5.20
C GLY A 303 19.58 3.24 -5.08
N ARG A 304 18.56 3.36 -5.97
CA ARG A 304 17.32 2.56 -5.91
C ARG A 304 17.48 1.12 -6.33
N GLN A 305 18.33 0.87 -7.33
CA GLN A 305 18.42 -0.44 -7.99
C GLN A 305 18.89 -1.55 -7.05
N LYS A 306 19.95 -1.31 -6.27
CA LYS A 306 20.51 -2.33 -5.37
C LYS A 306 19.49 -2.82 -4.33
N PRO A 307 18.84 -1.92 -3.54
CA PRO A 307 17.80 -2.33 -2.60
C PRO A 307 16.65 -3.10 -3.25
N ILE A 308 16.20 -2.69 -4.45
CA ILE A 308 15.12 -3.38 -5.18
C ILE A 308 15.55 -4.81 -5.53
N VAL A 309 16.74 -5.00 -6.11
CA VAL A 309 17.23 -6.35 -6.48
C VAL A 309 17.40 -7.22 -5.23
N TRP A 310 18.03 -6.72 -4.18
CA TRP A 310 18.17 -7.47 -2.93
C TRP A 310 16.82 -7.76 -2.28
N GLY A 311 15.87 -6.84 -2.38
CA GLY A 311 14.51 -7.05 -1.88
C GLY A 311 13.81 -8.20 -2.58
N MET A 312 13.87 -8.29 -3.92
CA MET A 312 13.31 -9.41 -4.69
C MET A 312 13.97 -10.74 -4.31
N LEU A 313 15.30 -10.78 -4.25
CA LEU A 313 16.05 -11.98 -3.87
C LEU A 313 15.71 -12.47 -2.44
N LEU A 314 15.60 -11.56 -1.48
CA LEU A 314 15.24 -11.89 -0.10
C LEU A 314 13.79 -12.38 0.01
N CYS A 315 12.85 -11.79 -0.73
CA CYS A 315 11.48 -12.27 -0.80
C CYS A 315 11.42 -13.69 -1.38
N GLY A 316 12.05 -13.92 -2.54
CA GLY A 316 12.09 -15.25 -3.17
C GLY A 316 12.77 -16.29 -2.28
N ALA A 317 13.93 -15.95 -1.68
CA ALA A 317 14.62 -16.84 -0.75
C ALA A 317 13.79 -17.12 0.52
N GLY A 318 13.24 -16.09 1.16
CA GLY A 318 12.43 -16.25 2.37
C GLY A 318 11.20 -17.14 2.14
N VAL A 319 10.51 -16.92 1.02
CA VAL A 319 9.35 -17.75 0.61
C VAL A 319 9.78 -19.17 0.28
N GLY A 320 10.84 -19.39 -0.51
CA GLY A 320 11.31 -20.72 -0.90
C GLY A 320 11.85 -21.52 0.28
N LEU A 321 12.57 -20.89 1.18
CA LEU A 321 13.13 -21.53 2.38
C LEU A 321 12.06 -22.02 3.37
N MET A 322 10.83 -21.49 3.32
CA MET A 322 9.71 -22.02 4.11
C MET A 322 9.48 -23.52 3.90
N LEU A 323 9.81 -24.04 2.70
CA LEU A 323 9.61 -25.42 2.31
C LEU A 323 10.79 -26.35 2.65
N VAL A 324 11.93 -25.80 3.06
CA VAL A 324 13.19 -26.55 3.21
C VAL A 324 13.28 -27.26 4.56
N SER A 325 12.74 -26.67 5.62
CA SER A 325 12.80 -27.24 6.97
C SER A 325 11.56 -26.87 7.77
N ASP A 326 11.27 -27.64 8.80
CA ASP A 326 10.14 -27.44 9.70
C ASP A 326 10.58 -26.82 11.02
N GLY A 327 9.66 -26.12 11.67
CA GLY A 327 9.84 -25.56 13.00
C GLY A 327 9.58 -24.06 13.10
N VAL A 328 9.03 -23.63 14.23
CA VAL A 328 8.60 -22.24 14.46
C VAL A 328 9.76 -21.25 14.31
N ALA A 329 10.94 -21.59 14.80
CA ALA A 329 12.13 -20.74 14.70
C ALA A 329 12.56 -20.56 13.24
N TRP A 330 12.58 -21.65 12.45
CA TRP A 330 12.92 -21.63 11.03
C TRP A 330 11.93 -20.79 10.24
N TRP A 331 10.64 -21.06 10.39
CA TRP A 331 9.59 -20.31 9.70
C TRP A 331 9.56 -18.84 10.10
N SER A 332 9.87 -18.50 11.36
CA SER A 332 10.02 -17.11 11.80
C SER A 332 11.19 -16.42 11.13
N LEU A 333 12.33 -17.13 10.95
CA LEU A 333 13.47 -16.60 10.20
C LEU A 333 13.11 -16.36 8.73
N CYS A 334 12.43 -17.29 8.08
CA CYS A 334 11.96 -17.16 6.70
C CYS A 334 10.97 -15.97 6.56
N ALA A 335 10.06 -15.82 7.50
CA ALA A 335 9.13 -14.70 7.56
C ALA A 335 9.86 -13.35 7.77
N ALA A 336 10.89 -13.31 8.61
CA ALA A 336 11.73 -12.13 8.81
C ALA A 336 12.51 -11.77 7.52
N LEU A 337 13.09 -12.74 6.82
CA LEU A 337 13.76 -12.50 5.53
C LEU A 337 12.80 -11.95 4.48
N THR A 338 11.61 -12.55 4.38
CA THR A 338 10.55 -12.08 3.48
C THR A 338 10.12 -10.65 3.84
N GLY A 339 9.92 -10.36 5.13
CA GLY A 339 9.57 -9.02 5.62
C GLY A 339 10.66 -7.97 5.33
N LEU A 340 11.94 -8.34 5.48
CA LEU A 340 13.06 -7.47 5.13
C LEU A 340 13.12 -7.22 3.61
N GLY A 341 12.89 -8.24 2.80
CA GLY A 341 12.76 -8.10 1.35
C GLY A 341 11.66 -7.12 0.97
N MET A 342 10.48 -7.23 1.56
CA MET A 342 9.37 -6.30 1.37
C MET A 342 9.72 -4.87 1.79
N ALA A 343 10.45 -4.70 2.89
CA ALA A 343 10.90 -3.39 3.35
C ALA A 343 11.91 -2.74 2.39
N LEU A 344 12.72 -3.54 1.69
CA LEU A 344 13.63 -3.07 0.65
C LEU A 344 12.91 -2.70 -0.65
N LEU A 345 11.79 -3.37 -0.97
CA LEU A 345 11.04 -3.14 -2.20
C LEU A 345 10.10 -1.94 -2.08
N TYR A 346 9.25 -1.94 -1.10
CA TYR A 346 8.04 -1.14 -1.03
C TYR A 346 8.29 0.38 -1.15
N PRO A 347 9.16 1.01 -0.31
CA PRO A 347 9.44 2.43 -0.43
C PRO A 347 10.27 2.75 -1.68
N ASN A 348 11.16 1.85 -2.06
CA ASN A 348 12.15 2.13 -3.09
C ASN A 348 11.58 2.05 -4.50
N LEU A 349 10.63 1.16 -4.77
CA LEU A 349 9.91 1.12 -6.05
C LEU A 349 9.12 2.41 -6.27
N SER A 350 8.39 2.89 -5.27
CA SER A 350 7.66 4.15 -5.36
C SER A 350 8.59 5.36 -5.53
N ALA A 351 9.71 5.40 -4.79
CA ALA A 351 10.71 6.45 -4.91
C ALA A 351 11.38 6.45 -6.29
N ALA A 352 11.67 5.25 -6.84
CA ALA A 352 12.25 5.11 -8.19
C ALA A 352 11.31 5.64 -9.28
N VAL A 353 10.00 5.40 -9.18
CA VAL A 353 9.02 6.02 -10.09
C VAL A 353 9.04 7.54 -9.97
N ALA A 354 9.08 8.06 -8.74
CA ALA A 354 9.11 9.50 -8.49
C ALA A 354 10.38 10.17 -9.02
N ASP A 355 11.51 9.45 -9.01
CA ASP A 355 12.80 9.95 -9.51
C ASP A 355 12.86 10.01 -11.06
N ILE A 356 12.09 9.15 -11.74
CA ILE A 356 12.04 9.08 -13.23
C ILE A 356 10.93 9.97 -13.77
N ALA A 357 9.82 10.12 -13.05
CA ALA A 357 8.65 10.85 -13.51
C ALA A 357 8.83 12.36 -13.40
N HIS A 358 8.55 13.09 -14.51
CA HIS A 358 8.57 14.55 -14.49
C HIS A 358 7.51 15.11 -13.53
N PRO A 359 7.78 16.20 -12.80
CA PRO A 359 6.88 16.78 -11.80
C PRO A 359 5.44 17.00 -12.28
N ASN A 360 5.24 17.42 -13.54
CA ASN A 360 3.92 17.68 -14.12
C ASN A 360 3.01 16.45 -14.24
N TRP A 361 3.59 15.23 -14.35
CA TRP A 361 2.83 13.99 -14.47
C TRP A 361 3.27 12.90 -13.45
N ARG A 362 4.03 13.29 -12.40
CA ARG A 362 4.47 12.39 -11.33
C ARG A 362 3.30 11.71 -10.62
N GLY A 363 2.23 12.45 -10.35
CA GLY A 363 1.02 11.91 -9.74
C GLY A 363 0.40 10.79 -10.58
N SER A 364 0.30 10.99 -11.90
CA SER A 364 -0.16 9.97 -12.85
C SER A 364 0.77 8.76 -12.87
N ALA A 365 2.09 8.97 -12.91
CA ALA A 365 3.06 7.87 -12.94
C ALA A 365 2.99 7.01 -11.67
N ILE A 366 2.93 7.64 -10.48
CA ILE A 366 2.74 6.94 -9.21
C ILE A 366 1.40 6.22 -9.18
N GLY A 367 0.33 6.84 -9.66
CA GLY A 367 -0.99 6.24 -9.76
C GLY A 367 -1.01 4.98 -10.63
N ILE A 368 -0.32 4.99 -11.79
CA ILE A 368 -0.18 3.85 -12.70
C ILE A 368 0.68 2.75 -12.08
N TYR A 369 1.80 3.08 -11.46
CA TYR A 369 2.61 2.12 -10.73
C TYR A 369 1.78 1.43 -9.63
N ARG A 370 1.03 2.20 -8.84
CA ARG A 370 0.17 1.66 -7.78
C ARG A 370 -1.01 0.85 -8.33
N PHE A 371 -1.51 1.20 -9.52
CA PHE A 371 -2.50 0.37 -10.23
C PHE A 371 -1.95 -1.04 -10.47
N TRP A 372 -0.79 -1.16 -11.11
CA TRP A 372 -0.15 -2.45 -11.37
C TRP A 372 0.16 -3.20 -10.09
N ARG A 373 0.75 -2.51 -9.11
CA ARG A 373 1.08 -3.10 -7.81
C ARG A 373 -0.16 -3.66 -7.10
N ASP A 374 -1.21 -2.86 -6.94
CA ASP A 374 -2.38 -3.28 -6.17
C ASP A 374 -3.24 -4.30 -6.95
N LEU A 375 -3.18 -4.31 -8.29
CA LEU A 375 -3.73 -5.37 -9.14
C LEU A 375 -3.03 -6.72 -8.88
N GLY A 376 -1.76 -6.68 -8.48
CA GLY A 376 -0.98 -7.86 -8.09
C GLY A 376 -1.61 -8.68 -6.95
N TYR A 377 -2.38 -8.06 -6.04
CA TYR A 377 -3.15 -8.82 -5.05
C TYR A 377 -4.13 -9.78 -5.71
N GLY A 378 -4.90 -9.29 -6.68
CA GLY A 378 -5.89 -10.10 -7.38
C GLY A 378 -5.24 -11.17 -8.27
N ILE A 379 -4.26 -10.77 -9.08
CA ILE A 379 -3.53 -11.67 -9.99
C ILE A 379 -2.76 -12.73 -9.20
N GLY A 380 -2.06 -12.30 -8.13
CA GLY A 380 -1.31 -13.21 -7.25
C GLY A 380 -2.22 -14.22 -6.56
N ALA A 381 -3.32 -13.78 -5.97
CA ALA A 381 -4.26 -14.67 -5.30
C ALA A 381 -4.89 -15.68 -6.28
N LEU A 382 -5.26 -15.23 -7.49
CA LEU A 382 -5.76 -16.14 -8.55
C LEU A 382 -4.68 -17.11 -9.00
N GLY A 383 -3.46 -16.64 -9.27
CA GLY A 383 -2.32 -17.49 -9.66
C GLY A 383 -2.01 -18.55 -8.62
N LEU A 384 -1.91 -18.16 -7.36
CA LEU A 384 -1.73 -19.05 -6.22
C LEU A 384 -2.81 -20.12 -6.14
N GLY A 385 -4.08 -19.71 -6.25
CA GLY A 385 -5.23 -20.63 -6.22
C GLY A 385 -5.23 -21.63 -7.38
N LEU A 386 -4.89 -21.18 -8.60
CA LEU A 386 -4.83 -22.01 -9.79
C LEU A 386 -3.67 -23.02 -9.71
N VAL A 387 -2.48 -22.58 -9.28
CA VAL A 387 -1.30 -23.46 -9.14
C VAL A 387 -1.53 -24.51 -8.05
N ALA A 388 -2.03 -24.10 -6.87
CA ALA A 388 -2.33 -25.02 -5.79
C ALA A 388 -3.42 -26.05 -6.17
N ARG A 389 -4.44 -25.62 -6.94
CA ARG A 389 -5.48 -26.52 -7.45
C ARG A 389 -4.94 -27.52 -8.47
N ALA A 390 -4.08 -27.05 -9.40
CA ALA A 390 -3.54 -27.88 -10.46
C ALA A 390 -2.58 -28.98 -9.93
N SER A 391 -1.81 -28.65 -8.89
CA SER A 391 -0.85 -29.57 -8.25
C SER A 391 -1.45 -30.39 -7.11
N ALA A 392 -2.65 -30.05 -6.66
CA ALA A 392 -3.26 -30.58 -5.42
C ALA A 392 -2.38 -30.40 -4.16
N ASP A 393 -1.43 -29.44 -4.19
CA ASP A 393 -0.49 -29.15 -3.12
C ASP A 393 -0.33 -27.65 -2.91
N ILE A 394 -0.53 -27.19 -1.67
CA ILE A 394 -0.36 -25.80 -1.28
C ILE A 394 1.10 -25.30 -1.39
N ALA A 395 2.07 -26.23 -1.26
CA ALA A 395 3.50 -25.91 -1.37
C ALA A 395 3.88 -25.37 -2.76
N SER A 396 3.17 -25.78 -3.81
CA SER A 396 3.37 -25.27 -5.17
C SER A 396 3.15 -23.75 -5.30
N GLY A 397 2.27 -23.19 -4.46
CA GLY A 397 2.06 -21.74 -4.39
C GLY A 397 3.31 -20.99 -3.90
N PHE A 398 4.04 -21.57 -2.93
CA PHE A 398 5.33 -21.01 -2.46
C PHE A 398 6.38 -21.03 -3.57
N VAL A 399 6.48 -22.14 -4.29
CA VAL A 399 7.41 -22.27 -5.43
C VAL A 399 7.05 -21.25 -6.52
N PHE A 400 5.77 -21.12 -6.85
CA PHE A 400 5.31 -20.11 -7.82
C PHE A 400 5.75 -18.70 -7.45
N VAL A 401 5.53 -18.27 -6.20
CA VAL A 401 5.91 -16.93 -5.76
C VAL A 401 7.43 -16.76 -5.63
N ALA A 402 8.15 -17.80 -5.17
CA ALA A 402 9.60 -17.74 -5.04
C ALA A 402 10.33 -17.58 -6.39
N LEU A 403 9.72 -18.10 -7.48
CA LEU A 403 10.28 -18.05 -8.83
C LEU A 403 9.76 -16.90 -9.69
N SER A 404 8.69 -16.10 -9.23
CA SER A 404 8.14 -14.93 -9.93
C SER A 404 8.99 -13.70 -9.75
#